data_8c072442f37b9c0cf601c13a21c95fd6
#
_entry.id   8c072442f37b9c0cf601c13a21c95fd6
#
_cell.length_a   1.000
_cell.length_b   1.000
_cell.length_c   1.000
_cell.angle_alpha   90.00
_cell.angle_beta   90.00
_cell.angle_gamma   90.00
#
_symmetry.space_group_name_H-M   'P 1'
#
loop_
_entity.id
_entity.type
_entity.pdbx_description
1 polymer ?
#
loop_
_entity_poly.entity_id
_entity_poly.type
_entity_poly.pdbx_seq_one_letter_code
_entity_poly.pdbx_strand_id
1 'polypeptide(L)'
;LRRQRQMCIRDSLKVQRRGIYGTMERDVAMMQRMLRFVPPALKGLVDLERVISEFWSAAKEEMDFLREAANMETFSKNNENVVFVASPKLYSELTTAQVLVMEYIDGYSVSDTHTLEQEGYDLVEIGEKLADNYVRQIMQDGFFHADPHPGNLRIRGGKIVWLDMGMMGRLTPRDKSLIAK
;
A
#
# COMPACT_ATOMS: atom_id res chain seq x y z
N LEU A 1 -34.91 16.49 -25.61
CA LEU A 1 -33.69 16.81 -24.84
C LEU A 1 -33.40 15.64 -23.88
N ARG A 2 -32.60 14.65 -24.32
CA ARG A 2 -32.06 13.57 -23.49
C ARG A 2 -31.06 14.20 -22.56
N ARG A 3 -31.40 14.36 -21.28
CA ARG A 3 -30.40 14.52 -20.21
C ARG A 3 -29.56 13.24 -20.16
N GLN A 4 -28.39 13.26 -20.75
CA GLN A 4 -27.34 12.33 -20.41
C GLN A 4 -27.07 12.52 -18.92
N ARG A 5 -27.50 11.57 -18.10
CA ARG A 5 -26.96 11.37 -16.77
C ARG A 5 -25.50 10.93 -16.99
N GLN A 6 -24.57 11.87 -16.96
CA GLN A 6 -23.20 11.56 -16.69
C GLN A 6 -23.22 10.97 -15.27
N MET A 7 -23.27 9.67 -15.18
CA MET A 7 -22.73 9.00 -13.99
C MET A 7 -21.25 9.41 -13.97
N CYS A 8 -20.91 10.32 -13.08
CA CYS A 8 -19.51 10.56 -12.75
C CYS A 8 -18.99 9.28 -12.08
N ILE A 9 -18.59 8.30 -12.88
CA ILE A 9 -17.79 7.19 -12.43
C ILE A 9 -16.44 7.81 -12.13
N ARG A 10 -16.18 8.10 -10.86
CA ARG A 10 -14.87 8.55 -10.41
C ARG A 10 -14.07 7.30 -10.06
N ASP A 11 -13.45 6.73 -11.08
CA ASP A 11 -12.54 5.61 -10.90
C ASP A 11 -11.10 6.10 -10.94
N SER A 12 -10.24 5.44 -10.19
CA SER A 12 -8.79 5.64 -10.22
C SER A 12 -8.14 4.45 -10.92
N LEU A 13 -7.21 4.75 -11.82
CA LEU A 13 -6.46 3.75 -12.55
C LEU A 13 -4.97 3.87 -12.18
N LYS A 14 -4.41 2.81 -11.60
CA LYS A 14 -2.96 2.64 -11.56
C LYS A 14 -2.56 1.84 -12.80
N VAL A 15 -1.68 2.39 -13.63
CA VAL A 15 -1.21 1.74 -14.85
C VAL A 15 0.30 1.58 -14.76
N GLN A 16 0.77 0.36 -14.97
CA GLN A 16 2.19 0.06 -14.98
C GLN A 16 2.88 0.77 -16.15
N ARG A 17 4.01 1.43 -15.87
CA ARG A 17 4.80 2.08 -16.90
C ARG A 17 5.32 1.05 -17.90
N ARG A 18 5.10 1.28 -19.18
CA ARG A 18 5.59 0.41 -20.25
C ARG A 18 7.10 0.15 -20.14
N GLY A 19 7.49 -1.11 -20.21
CA GLY A 19 8.89 -1.53 -20.19
C GLY A 19 9.59 -1.45 -18.84
N ILE A 20 8.88 -1.10 -17.74
CA ILE A 20 9.49 -0.99 -16.42
C ILE A 20 10.16 -2.29 -15.98
N TYR A 21 9.53 -3.44 -16.22
CA TYR A 21 10.09 -4.74 -15.89
C TYR A 21 11.44 -4.98 -16.55
N GLY A 22 11.52 -4.79 -17.87
CA GLY A 22 12.78 -4.96 -18.62
C GLY A 22 13.85 -3.91 -18.27
N THR A 23 13.46 -2.73 -17.80
CA THR A 23 14.42 -1.73 -17.29
C THR A 23 14.99 -2.19 -15.95
N MET A 24 14.14 -2.56 -15.01
CA MET A 24 14.55 -3.06 -13.69
C MET A 24 15.41 -4.33 -13.81
N GLU A 25 15.05 -5.25 -14.69
CA GLU A 25 15.83 -6.47 -14.95
C GLU A 25 17.25 -6.16 -15.41
N ARG A 26 17.40 -5.19 -16.33
CA ARG A 26 18.72 -4.73 -16.79
C ARG A 26 19.52 -4.06 -15.68
N ASP A 27 18.86 -3.24 -14.85
CA ASP A 27 19.50 -2.54 -13.74
C ASP A 27 20.00 -3.54 -12.68
N VAL A 28 19.21 -4.54 -12.35
CA VAL A 28 19.59 -5.63 -11.44
C VAL A 28 20.75 -6.44 -12.02
N ALA A 29 20.70 -6.79 -13.32
CA ALA A 29 21.80 -7.49 -13.98
C ALA A 29 23.09 -6.66 -13.98
N MET A 30 22.99 -5.33 -14.12
CA MET A 30 24.13 -4.44 -14.00
C MET A 30 24.68 -4.42 -12.57
N MET A 31 23.83 -4.31 -11.54
CA MET A 31 24.23 -4.38 -10.13
C MET A 31 24.98 -5.70 -9.83
N GLN A 32 24.44 -6.83 -10.28
CA GLN A 32 25.10 -8.14 -10.13
C GLN A 32 26.47 -8.21 -10.81
N ARG A 33 26.64 -7.59 -12.00
CA ARG A 33 27.94 -7.51 -12.67
C ARG A 33 28.92 -6.65 -11.87
N MET A 34 28.48 -5.55 -11.28
CA MET A 34 29.31 -4.67 -10.45
C MET A 34 29.82 -5.36 -9.19
N LEU A 35 29.12 -6.36 -8.65
CA LEU A 35 29.60 -7.15 -7.50
C LEU A 35 30.95 -7.83 -7.75
N ARG A 36 31.30 -8.09 -9.01
CA ARG A 36 32.61 -8.69 -9.36
C ARG A 36 33.79 -7.77 -8.99
N PHE A 37 33.54 -6.47 -8.95
CA PHE A 37 34.56 -5.45 -8.63
C PHE A 37 34.62 -5.11 -7.12
N VAL A 38 33.71 -5.67 -6.31
CA VAL A 38 33.71 -5.46 -4.86
C VAL A 38 34.88 -6.23 -4.23
N PRO A 39 35.75 -5.58 -3.43
CA PRO A 39 36.87 -6.21 -2.76
C PRO A 39 36.41 -7.37 -1.86
N PRO A 40 37.20 -8.47 -1.78
CA PRO A 40 36.84 -9.63 -0.93
C PRO A 40 36.60 -9.28 0.55
N ALA A 41 37.31 -8.28 1.07
CA ALA A 41 37.13 -7.79 2.44
C ALA A 41 35.72 -7.25 2.73
N LEU A 42 35.06 -6.65 1.73
CA LEU A 42 33.70 -6.13 1.86
C LEU A 42 32.64 -7.21 1.62
N LYS A 43 32.92 -8.21 0.79
CA LYS A 43 32.02 -9.35 0.55
C LYS A 43 31.78 -10.19 1.80
N GLY A 44 32.74 -10.22 2.76
CA GLY A 44 32.59 -10.94 4.02
C GLY A 44 31.72 -10.24 5.07
N LEU A 45 31.41 -8.94 4.90
CA LEU A 45 30.61 -8.16 5.84
C LEU A 45 29.12 -8.20 5.55
N VAL A 46 28.75 -8.24 4.26
CA VAL A 46 27.35 -8.25 3.79
C VAL A 46 27.23 -9.15 2.56
N ASP A 47 26.26 -10.02 2.58
CA ASP A 47 25.86 -10.82 1.41
C ASP A 47 25.10 -9.95 0.40
N LEU A 48 25.87 -9.21 -0.40
CA LEU A 48 25.32 -8.29 -1.41
C LEU A 48 24.54 -9.01 -2.52
N GLU A 49 24.90 -10.26 -2.84
CA GLU A 49 24.16 -11.05 -3.82
C GLU A 49 22.75 -11.34 -3.32
N ARG A 50 22.63 -11.72 -2.06
CA ARG A 50 21.36 -11.94 -1.39
C ARG A 50 20.54 -10.65 -1.32
N VAL A 51 21.15 -9.52 -0.95
CA VAL A 51 20.47 -8.21 -0.91
C VAL A 51 19.88 -7.83 -2.27
N ILE A 52 20.67 -7.97 -3.35
CA ILE A 52 20.18 -7.68 -4.71
C ILE A 52 19.08 -8.65 -5.14
N SER A 53 19.19 -9.93 -4.76
CA SER A 53 18.18 -10.94 -5.05
C SER A 53 16.86 -10.65 -4.31
N GLU A 54 16.92 -10.28 -3.04
CA GLU A 54 15.76 -9.90 -2.23
C GLU A 54 15.12 -8.61 -2.78
N PHE A 55 15.93 -7.60 -3.12
CA PHE A 55 15.45 -6.39 -3.78
C PHE A 55 14.72 -6.69 -5.08
N TRP A 56 15.29 -7.56 -5.94
CA TRP A 56 14.65 -7.92 -7.20
C TRP A 56 13.34 -8.67 -6.98
N SER A 57 13.29 -9.54 -5.96
CA SER A 57 12.07 -10.24 -5.61
C SER A 57 10.98 -9.27 -5.14
N ALA A 58 11.32 -8.33 -4.25
CA ALA A 58 10.40 -7.31 -3.78
C ALA A 58 9.92 -6.40 -4.93
N ALA A 59 10.82 -5.98 -5.82
CA ALA A 59 10.46 -5.15 -6.97
C ALA A 59 9.50 -5.86 -7.93
N LYS A 60 9.67 -7.18 -8.15
CA LYS A 60 8.72 -7.96 -8.96
C LYS A 60 7.34 -8.04 -8.31
N GLU A 61 7.31 -8.17 -7.00
CA GLU A 61 6.06 -8.23 -6.25
C GLU A 61 5.30 -6.91 -6.31
N GLU A 62 6.01 -5.79 -6.19
CA GLU A 62 5.48 -4.43 -6.30
C GLU A 62 4.93 -4.11 -7.71
N MET A 63 5.47 -4.79 -8.74
CA MET A 63 5.03 -4.63 -10.11
C MET A 63 3.80 -5.47 -10.47
N ASP A 64 3.25 -6.29 -9.57
CA ASP A 64 2.08 -7.12 -9.83
C ASP A 64 0.83 -6.58 -9.13
N PHE A 65 0.01 -5.83 -9.85
CA PHE A 65 -1.21 -5.26 -9.32
C PHE A 65 -2.29 -6.28 -8.90
N LEU A 66 -2.19 -7.54 -9.30
CA LEU A 66 -3.08 -8.58 -8.77
C LEU A 66 -2.78 -8.86 -7.30
N ARG A 67 -1.54 -8.68 -6.86
CA ARG A 67 -1.18 -8.77 -5.43
C ARG A 67 -1.75 -7.60 -4.64
N GLU A 68 -1.64 -6.38 -5.17
CA GLU A 68 -2.25 -5.21 -4.54
C GLU A 68 -3.78 -5.38 -4.45
N ALA A 69 -4.42 -5.87 -5.50
CA ALA A 69 -5.85 -6.19 -5.50
C ALA A 69 -6.23 -7.20 -4.41
N ALA A 70 -5.49 -8.31 -4.29
CA ALA A 70 -5.71 -9.31 -3.24
C ALA A 70 -5.47 -8.75 -1.82
N ASN A 71 -4.51 -7.84 -1.67
CA ASN A 71 -4.27 -7.13 -0.42
C ASN A 71 -5.44 -6.19 -0.08
N MET A 72 -5.98 -5.45 -1.07
CA MET A 72 -7.17 -4.60 -0.89
C MET A 72 -8.38 -5.40 -0.41
N GLU A 73 -8.65 -6.56 -1.01
CA GLU A 73 -9.74 -7.45 -0.57
C GLU A 73 -9.54 -7.93 0.86
N THR A 74 -8.31 -8.37 1.19
CA THR A 74 -7.96 -8.82 2.54
C THR A 74 -8.14 -7.70 3.57
N PHE A 75 -7.63 -6.50 3.25
CA PHE A 75 -7.74 -5.33 4.11
C PHE A 75 -9.20 -4.92 4.33
N SER A 76 -9.98 -4.86 3.27
CA SER A 76 -11.41 -4.53 3.32
C SER A 76 -12.18 -5.52 4.20
N LYS A 77 -11.90 -6.82 4.07
CA LYS A 77 -12.51 -7.88 4.88
C LYS A 77 -12.12 -7.76 6.37
N ASN A 78 -10.85 -7.53 6.67
CA ASN A 78 -10.39 -7.39 8.06
C ASN A 78 -11.01 -6.17 8.75
N ASN A 79 -11.34 -5.12 8.00
CA ASN A 79 -11.90 -3.88 8.53
C ASN A 79 -13.41 -3.74 8.31
N GLU A 80 -14.14 -4.78 7.85
CA GLU A 80 -15.59 -4.70 7.55
C GLU A 80 -16.44 -4.26 8.74
N ASN A 81 -16.01 -4.58 9.97
CA ASN A 81 -16.66 -4.23 11.22
C ASN A 81 -16.07 -2.98 11.90
N VAL A 82 -15.12 -2.28 11.27
CA VAL A 82 -14.49 -1.05 11.79
C VAL A 82 -15.14 0.15 11.12
N VAL A 83 -16.12 0.74 11.79
CA VAL A 83 -17.00 1.77 11.19
C VAL A 83 -16.26 3.03 10.70
N PHE A 84 -15.12 3.35 11.32
CA PHE A 84 -14.32 4.53 11.01
C PHE A 84 -13.16 4.27 10.03
N VAL A 85 -13.07 3.06 9.44
CA VAL A 85 -12.06 2.71 8.45
C VAL A 85 -12.73 2.35 7.13
N ALA A 86 -12.06 2.66 6.04
CA ALA A 86 -12.44 2.24 4.71
C ALA A 86 -11.21 2.04 3.81
N SER A 87 -11.43 1.38 2.68
CA SER A 87 -10.52 1.32 1.55
C SER A 87 -11.31 1.58 0.27
N PRO A 88 -10.65 1.98 -0.84
CA PRO A 88 -11.33 2.10 -2.13
C PRO A 88 -11.98 0.78 -2.53
N LYS A 89 -13.15 0.86 -3.16
CA LYS A 89 -13.75 -0.31 -3.80
C LYS A 89 -12.85 -0.78 -4.94
N LEU A 90 -12.52 -2.08 -4.93
CA LEU A 90 -11.80 -2.71 -6.03
C LEU A 90 -12.79 -3.12 -7.15
N TYR A 91 -12.39 -2.93 -8.41
CA TYR A 91 -13.07 -3.47 -9.59
C TYR A 91 -12.23 -4.61 -10.15
N SER A 92 -12.36 -5.78 -9.51
CA SER A 92 -11.52 -6.94 -9.79
C SER A 92 -11.67 -7.44 -11.24
N GLU A 93 -12.87 -7.32 -11.81
CA GLU A 93 -13.17 -7.69 -13.20
C GLU A 93 -12.44 -6.84 -14.25
N LEU A 94 -11.97 -5.64 -13.86
CA LEU A 94 -11.24 -4.71 -14.72
C LEU A 94 -9.74 -4.67 -14.38
N THR A 95 -9.34 -5.35 -13.30
CA THR A 95 -7.96 -5.36 -12.81
C THR A 95 -7.15 -6.48 -13.45
N THR A 96 -5.91 -6.17 -13.79
CA THR A 96 -4.92 -7.10 -14.37
C THR A 96 -3.58 -6.93 -13.65
N ALA A 97 -2.59 -7.77 -13.96
CA ALA A 97 -1.23 -7.61 -13.41
C ALA A 97 -0.60 -6.23 -13.73
N GLN A 98 -1.08 -5.52 -14.76
CA GLN A 98 -0.52 -4.25 -15.21
C GLN A 98 -1.43 -3.05 -15.02
N VAL A 99 -2.69 -3.27 -14.65
CA VAL A 99 -3.70 -2.21 -14.46
C VAL A 99 -4.52 -2.54 -13.23
N LEU A 100 -4.52 -1.67 -12.23
CA LEU A 100 -5.40 -1.75 -11.07
C LEU A 100 -6.52 -0.71 -11.23
N VAL A 101 -7.76 -1.17 -11.13
CA VAL A 101 -8.95 -0.33 -11.24
C VAL A 101 -9.66 -0.29 -9.90
N MET A 102 -9.79 0.91 -9.32
CA MET A 102 -10.40 1.09 -8.01
C MET A 102 -11.20 2.39 -7.95
N GLU A 103 -12.01 2.54 -6.92
CA GLU A 103 -12.75 3.76 -6.62
C GLU A 103 -11.79 4.95 -6.44
N TYR A 104 -12.14 6.09 -7.04
CA TYR A 104 -11.47 7.35 -6.73
C TYR A 104 -11.97 7.90 -5.40
N ILE A 105 -11.04 8.22 -4.51
CA ILE A 105 -11.32 8.78 -3.19
C ILE A 105 -11.07 10.29 -3.21
N ASP A 106 -12.13 11.06 -3.09
CA ASP A 106 -12.13 12.53 -3.09
C ASP A 106 -11.98 13.16 -1.70
N GLY A 107 -11.49 12.39 -0.72
CA GLY A 107 -11.30 12.85 0.65
C GLY A 107 -10.12 13.82 0.84
N TYR A 108 -10.09 14.47 2.00
CA TYR A 108 -9.01 15.37 2.42
C TYR A 108 -7.75 14.58 2.77
N SER A 109 -6.58 15.15 2.48
CA SER A 109 -5.32 14.57 2.96
C SER A 109 -5.25 14.64 4.48
N VAL A 110 -4.79 13.57 5.12
CA VAL A 110 -4.55 13.58 6.57
C VAL A 110 -3.48 14.61 6.98
N SER A 111 -2.61 15.03 6.04
CA SER A 111 -1.60 16.07 6.26
C SER A 111 -2.16 17.49 6.13
N ASP A 112 -3.34 17.66 5.57
CA ASP A 112 -3.99 18.99 5.43
C ASP A 112 -4.82 19.29 6.66
N THR A 113 -4.13 19.50 7.78
CA THR A 113 -4.76 19.75 9.09
C THR A 113 -5.62 20.98 9.08
N HIS A 114 -5.20 22.03 8.34
CA HIS A 114 -5.96 23.28 8.26
C HIS A 114 -7.34 23.07 7.60
N THR A 115 -7.37 22.39 6.47
CA THR A 115 -8.65 22.08 5.80
C THR A 115 -9.51 21.14 6.64
N LEU A 116 -8.90 20.15 7.30
CA LEU A 116 -9.64 19.24 8.18
C LEU A 116 -10.33 19.98 9.34
N GLU A 117 -9.64 20.92 10.01
CA GLU A 117 -10.22 21.73 11.08
C GLU A 117 -11.33 22.64 10.56
N GLN A 118 -11.17 23.25 9.39
CA GLN A 118 -12.20 24.09 8.75
C GLN A 118 -13.46 23.30 8.41
N GLU A 119 -13.32 22.04 8.02
CA GLU A 119 -14.40 21.11 7.73
C GLU A 119 -15.01 20.48 9.00
N GLY A 120 -14.52 20.89 10.17
CA GLY A 120 -15.06 20.47 11.47
C GLY A 120 -14.58 19.12 11.99
N TYR A 121 -13.47 18.61 11.46
CA TYR A 121 -12.86 17.37 11.96
C TYR A 121 -11.99 17.63 13.19
N ASP A 122 -12.09 16.76 14.18
CA ASP A 122 -11.20 16.73 15.33
C ASP A 122 -9.92 15.94 14.99
N LEU A 123 -8.79 16.64 14.98
CA LEU A 123 -7.49 16.03 14.64
C LEU A 123 -7.03 15.02 15.69
N VAL A 124 -7.39 15.23 16.96
CA VAL A 124 -7.06 14.29 18.05
C VAL A 124 -7.82 12.99 17.85
N GLU A 125 -9.13 13.09 17.58
CA GLU A 125 -9.98 11.92 17.30
C GLU A 125 -9.48 11.13 16.07
N ILE A 126 -9.06 11.83 14.98
CA ILE A 126 -8.46 11.19 13.80
C ILE A 126 -7.19 10.45 14.18
N GLY A 127 -6.31 11.08 14.97
CA GLY A 127 -5.04 10.48 15.41
C GLY A 127 -5.26 9.22 16.26
N GLU A 128 -6.18 9.29 17.23
CA GLU A 128 -6.54 8.15 18.08
C GLU A 128 -7.12 6.97 17.26
N LYS A 129 -8.06 7.24 16.37
CA LYS A 129 -8.66 6.24 15.49
C LYS A 129 -7.63 5.62 14.54
N LEU A 130 -6.70 6.43 14.00
CA LEU A 130 -5.63 5.93 13.14
C LEU A 130 -4.69 5.00 13.91
N ALA A 131 -4.27 5.40 15.11
CA ALA A 131 -3.41 4.60 15.97
C ALA A 131 -4.09 3.29 16.38
N ASP A 132 -5.36 3.35 16.81
CA ASP A 132 -6.15 2.16 17.17
C ASP A 132 -6.27 1.18 16.01
N ASN A 133 -6.62 1.67 14.82
CA ASN A 133 -6.72 0.82 13.64
C ASN A 133 -5.36 0.20 13.26
N TYR A 134 -4.28 0.97 13.35
CA TYR A 134 -2.95 0.47 13.00
C TYR A 134 -2.45 -0.60 13.98
N VAL A 135 -2.65 -0.39 15.29
CA VAL A 135 -2.38 -1.39 16.32
C VAL A 135 -3.20 -2.66 16.09
N ARG A 136 -4.49 -2.52 15.74
CA ARG A 136 -5.36 -3.64 15.40
C ARG A 136 -4.83 -4.43 14.21
N GLN A 137 -4.43 -3.77 13.13
CA GLN A 137 -3.84 -4.41 11.94
C GLN A 137 -2.63 -5.28 12.33
N ILE A 138 -1.74 -4.76 13.20
CA ILE A 138 -0.54 -5.48 13.65
C ILE A 138 -0.91 -6.60 14.62
N MET A 139 -1.60 -6.28 15.72
CA MET A 139 -1.76 -7.19 16.86
C MET A 139 -2.87 -8.21 16.66
N GLN A 140 -3.99 -7.81 16.06
CA GLN A 140 -5.15 -8.69 15.87
C GLN A 140 -5.09 -9.40 14.53
N ASP A 141 -5.03 -8.64 13.43
CA ASP A 141 -5.09 -9.20 12.09
C ASP A 141 -3.75 -9.85 11.70
N GLY A 142 -2.60 -9.28 12.12
CA GLY A 142 -1.28 -9.67 11.67
C GLY A 142 -1.08 -9.42 10.17
N PHE A 143 -1.89 -8.52 9.66
CA PHE A 143 -1.86 -8.02 8.29
C PHE A 143 -1.97 -6.51 8.36
N PHE A 144 -0.89 -5.80 8.07
CA PHE A 144 -0.77 -4.38 8.32
C PHE A 144 -0.13 -3.65 7.15
N HIS A 145 -0.46 -2.38 7.02
CA HIS A 145 0.16 -1.50 6.03
C HIS A 145 1.62 -1.25 6.40
N ALA A 146 2.56 -1.65 5.54
CA ALA A 146 3.99 -1.55 5.84
C ALA A 146 4.59 -0.16 5.55
N ASP A 147 3.86 0.69 4.81
CA ASP A 147 4.23 2.09 4.53
C ASP A 147 3.08 3.04 4.89
N PRO A 148 2.78 3.30 6.18
CA PRO A 148 1.68 4.15 6.63
C PRO A 148 1.99 5.64 6.41
N HIS A 149 2.40 5.99 5.20
CA HIS A 149 2.72 7.35 4.81
C HIS A 149 1.43 8.20 4.73
N PRO A 150 1.43 9.47 5.18
CA PRO A 150 0.24 10.33 5.09
C PRO A 150 -0.34 10.49 3.68
N GLY A 151 0.49 10.33 2.65
CA GLY A 151 0.04 10.29 1.25
C GLY A 151 -0.91 9.15 0.92
N ASN A 152 -0.86 8.06 1.69
CA ASN A 152 -1.70 6.88 1.54
C ASN A 152 -2.99 6.93 2.38
N LEU A 153 -3.27 8.08 3.00
CA LEU A 153 -4.40 8.28 3.90
C LEU A 153 -5.27 9.45 3.45
N ARG A 154 -6.58 9.24 3.47
CA ARG A 154 -7.59 10.29 3.25
C ARG A 154 -8.66 10.25 4.33
N ILE A 155 -9.23 11.41 4.62
CA ILE A 155 -10.42 11.53 5.46
C ILE A 155 -11.61 11.83 4.57
N ARG A 156 -12.62 10.96 4.60
CA ARG A 156 -13.85 11.11 3.82
C ARG A 156 -15.06 10.67 4.64
N GLY A 157 -16.01 11.59 4.86
CA GLY A 157 -17.24 11.28 5.59
C GLY A 157 -17.01 10.72 6.99
N GLY A 158 -16.02 11.23 7.73
CA GLY A 158 -15.66 10.79 9.07
C GLY A 158 -14.88 9.47 9.13
N LYS A 159 -14.47 8.93 7.98
CA LYS A 159 -13.69 7.69 7.90
C LYS A 159 -12.25 7.95 7.46
N ILE A 160 -11.34 7.16 8.00
CA ILE A 160 -9.96 7.06 7.56
C ILE A 160 -9.94 6.07 6.39
N VAL A 161 -9.54 6.54 5.21
CA VAL A 161 -9.47 5.72 4.00
C VAL A 161 -8.01 5.44 3.68
N TRP A 162 -7.65 4.16 3.67
CA TRP A 162 -6.34 3.67 3.25
C TRP A 162 -6.34 3.44 1.74
N LEU A 163 -5.42 4.08 1.00
CA LEU A 163 -5.47 4.14 -0.46
C LEU A 163 -4.61 3.10 -1.17
N ASP A 164 -3.40 2.88 -0.70
CA ASP A 164 -2.38 2.07 -1.35
C ASP A 164 -2.13 0.79 -0.53
N MET A 165 -2.34 -0.38 -1.12
CA MET A 165 -2.13 -1.67 -0.49
C MET A 165 -0.99 -2.48 -1.17
N GLY A 166 -0.13 -1.80 -1.91
CA GLY A 166 1.02 -2.42 -2.58
C GLY A 166 1.98 -3.05 -1.58
N MET A 167 2.26 -2.32 -0.50
CA MET A 167 3.20 -2.77 0.52
C MET A 167 2.48 -3.16 1.81
N MET A 168 2.17 -4.45 1.98
CA MET A 168 1.53 -4.99 3.17
C MET A 168 2.44 -5.98 3.90
N GLY A 169 2.56 -5.80 5.23
CA GLY A 169 3.26 -6.72 6.13
C GLY A 169 2.35 -7.85 6.62
N ARG A 170 2.94 -9.03 6.85
CA ARG A 170 2.26 -10.19 7.45
C ARG A 170 3.07 -10.72 8.62
N LEU A 171 2.43 -10.86 9.77
CA LEU A 171 3.03 -11.46 10.97
C LEU A 171 2.58 -12.90 11.11
N THR A 172 3.56 -13.76 11.38
CA THR A 172 3.24 -15.14 11.81
C THR A 172 2.71 -15.14 13.25
N PRO A 173 2.02 -16.20 13.70
CA PRO A 173 1.63 -16.35 15.11
C PRO A 173 2.80 -16.24 16.08
N ARG A 174 3.99 -16.67 15.66
CA ARG A 174 5.22 -16.54 16.43
C ARG A 174 5.64 -15.08 16.58
N ASP A 175 5.60 -14.31 15.49
CA ASP A 175 5.97 -12.89 15.51
C ASP A 175 5.02 -12.10 16.43
N LYS A 176 3.71 -12.34 16.33
CA LYS A 176 2.72 -11.75 17.24
C LYS A 176 3.03 -12.05 18.71
N SER A 177 3.41 -13.29 19.03
CA SER A 177 3.75 -13.68 20.40
C SER A 177 5.03 -13.03 20.92
N LEU A 178 5.94 -12.62 20.05
CA LEU A 178 7.16 -11.88 20.42
C LEU A 178 6.89 -10.40 20.67
N ILE A 179 5.98 -9.79 19.90
CA ILE A 179 5.60 -8.38 20.04
C ILE A 179 4.73 -8.15 21.28
N ALA A 180 3.93 -9.15 21.69
CA ALA A 180 3.02 -9.07 22.85
C ALA A 180 3.71 -9.27 24.22
N LYS A 181 5.02 -9.51 24.25
CA LYS A 181 5.85 -9.64 25.49
C LYS A 181 6.48 -8.33 25.87
#